data_55688690fbd5420acf985d9a1b9872e4
#
_entry.id   55688690fbd5420acf985d9a1b9872e4
#
_cell.length_a   1.000
_cell.length_b   1.000
_cell.length_c   1.000
_cell.angle_alpha   90.00
_cell.angle_beta   90.00
_cell.angle_gamma   90.00
#
_symmetry.space_group_name_H-M   'P 1'
#
loop_
_entity.id
_entity.type
_entity.pdbx_description
1 polymer ?
#
loop_
_entity_poly.entity_id
_entity_poly.type
_entity_poly.pdbx_seq_one_letter_code
_entity_poly.pdbx_strand_id
1 'polypeptide(L)'
;MSLKEKLVSSFLAFELDADINSDVHDIRSKSIKEFEKIGFPDKKHEYWKYTPIKKVLDEKLTIFKKKRHLIEFEKVKDFFLGGIESYKIVLIDGMYDPLWSNTTHKGADICILSSVLENEKYSNVISKYFNKIIDDKESFSLLNSSFSKEGAYIHVPKNVELDKPIEIIHINSGGESSLMLQPRNLIILEKGSKAQIVESHYSLIGNNISPYTFPGYIDPLTNTLTEIHLEENANLDYYKIQNDLETTSIIDNTYINQKKNSTASCHTFSFGGNIVRNNLNFFQNGKNINSIMKGITILGSNQHTDHHTLVHHASPNCESYQEYKGIYNDKSTGVFNGKVVVDKIAQKINAFQQNNNLLVGDHSSVNTKPQLEIFADDVKCSHGCTIGQLDKSALFYLKTRGIAEKEAKGLLTYAFANNVLENVKMQVLKTKIKKIIAKKIGVNLGFEL
;
A
#
# COMPACT_ATOMS: atom_id res chain seq x y z
N MET A 1 22.06 20.91 -8.92
CA MET A 1 22.10 19.90 -7.83
C MET A 1 20.97 18.91 -8.09
N SER A 2 21.27 17.64 -8.21
CA SER A 2 20.24 16.60 -8.44
C SER A 2 19.33 16.46 -7.21
N LEU A 3 18.15 15.87 -7.37
CA LEU A 3 17.25 15.58 -6.23
C LEU A 3 17.95 14.77 -5.13
N LYS A 4 18.76 13.78 -5.50
CA LYS A 4 19.56 12.99 -4.54
C LYS A 4 20.48 13.86 -3.72
N GLU A 5 21.31 14.70 -4.35
CA GLU A 5 22.25 15.59 -3.65
C GLU A 5 21.50 16.59 -2.75
N LYS A 6 20.38 17.12 -3.21
CA LYS A 6 19.52 17.99 -2.42
C LYS A 6 19.00 17.31 -1.16
N LEU A 7 18.50 16.09 -1.27
CA LEU A 7 17.98 15.34 -0.11
C LEU A 7 19.09 15.01 0.88
N VAL A 8 20.23 14.52 0.40
CA VAL A 8 21.39 14.22 1.27
C VAL A 8 21.87 15.47 2.01
N SER A 9 21.99 16.60 1.31
CA SER A 9 22.42 17.86 1.94
C SER A 9 21.39 18.44 2.93
N SER A 10 20.10 18.13 2.77
CA SER A 10 19.03 18.58 3.67
C SER A 10 18.89 17.74 4.94
N PHE A 11 19.60 16.60 5.02
CA PHE A 11 19.44 15.64 6.13
C PHE A 11 19.82 16.24 7.49
N LEU A 12 20.93 16.96 7.59
CA LEU A 12 21.34 17.57 8.86
C LEU A 12 20.33 18.59 9.38
N ALA A 13 19.75 19.40 8.48
CA ALA A 13 18.72 20.35 8.87
C ALA A 13 17.44 19.64 9.36
N PHE A 14 17.08 18.51 8.75
CA PHE A 14 15.97 17.69 9.18
C PHE A 14 16.21 17.05 10.56
N GLU A 15 17.39 16.51 10.80
CA GLU A 15 17.76 15.89 12.09
C GLU A 15 17.77 16.88 13.25
N LEU A 16 18.23 18.13 13.03
CA LEU A 16 18.22 19.18 14.04
C LEU A 16 16.78 19.60 14.46
N ASP A 17 15.81 19.45 13.56
CA ASP A 17 14.39 19.74 13.83
C ASP A 17 13.65 18.55 14.47
N ALA A 18 14.27 17.38 14.51
CA ALA A 18 13.56 16.14 14.79
C ALA A 18 13.58 15.69 16.26
N ASP A 19 14.37 16.30 17.15
CA ASP A 19 14.51 16.06 18.62
C ASP A 19 14.17 14.61 19.05
N ILE A 20 14.99 13.63 18.62
CA ILE A 20 14.67 12.20 18.75
C ILE A 20 15.73 11.41 19.52
N ASN A 21 15.29 10.24 20.01
CA ASN A 21 16.09 9.23 20.67
C ASN A 21 17.33 8.83 19.83
N SER A 22 18.46 8.58 20.50
CA SER A 22 19.74 8.19 19.90
C SER A 22 19.65 6.98 18.95
N ASP A 23 18.86 5.95 19.27
CA ASP A 23 18.70 4.75 18.43
C ASP A 23 18.08 5.07 17.06
N VAL A 24 17.12 6.00 17.04
CA VAL A 24 16.46 6.43 15.79
C VAL A 24 17.40 7.30 14.96
N HIS A 25 18.21 8.15 15.61
CA HIS A 25 19.25 8.94 14.94
C HIS A 25 20.26 8.04 14.22
N ASP A 26 20.73 6.97 14.86
CA ASP A 26 21.66 6.02 14.25
C ASP A 26 21.06 5.32 13.02
N ILE A 27 19.77 4.91 13.11
CA ILE A 27 19.03 4.33 11.98
C ILE A 27 18.96 5.30 10.81
N ARG A 28 18.59 6.56 11.06
CA ARG A 28 18.50 7.61 10.04
C ARG A 28 19.84 7.91 9.40
N SER A 29 20.87 8.10 10.22
CA SER A 29 22.23 8.38 9.76
C SER A 29 22.81 7.25 8.92
N LYS A 30 22.53 5.99 9.27
CA LYS A 30 22.92 4.83 8.46
C LYS A 30 22.16 4.80 7.14
N SER A 31 20.84 5.01 7.19
CA SER A 31 19.97 4.94 6.01
C SER A 31 20.30 5.99 4.96
N ILE A 32 20.55 7.26 5.37
CA ILE A 32 20.93 8.31 4.42
C ILE A 32 22.27 8.05 3.76
N LYS A 33 23.26 7.52 4.49
CA LYS A 33 24.57 7.14 3.94
C LYS A 33 24.44 6.02 2.91
N GLU A 34 23.59 5.02 3.16
CA GLU A 34 23.35 3.96 2.18
C GLU A 34 22.56 4.49 0.97
N PHE A 35 21.55 5.35 1.19
CA PHE A 35 20.84 6.01 0.09
C PHE A 35 21.78 6.88 -0.76
N GLU A 36 22.74 7.58 -0.14
CA GLU A 36 23.75 8.36 -0.86
C GLU A 36 24.59 7.48 -1.79
N LYS A 37 24.91 6.24 -1.41
CA LYS A 37 25.64 5.30 -2.26
C LYS A 37 24.81 4.79 -3.42
N ILE A 38 23.61 4.28 -3.14
CA ILE A 38 22.80 3.61 -4.16
C ILE A 38 21.94 4.57 -5.02
N GLY A 39 21.46 5.67 -4.45
CA GLY A 39 20.61 6.67 -5.12
C GLY A 39 19.24 6.15 -5.50
N PHE A 40 18.56 6.88 -6.40
CA PHE A 40 17.29 6.44 -6.96
C PHE A 40 17.47 5.36 -8.03
N PRO A 41 16.54 4.41 -8.13
CA PRO A 41 16.60 3.37 -9.15
C PRO A 41 16.35 3.93 -10.56
N ASP A 42 16.87 3.23 -11.56
CA ASP A 42 16.63 3.52 -12.97
C ASP A 42 16.14 2.27 -13.73
N LYS A 43 15.92 2.41 -15.03
CA LYS A 43 15.48 1.29 -15.90
C LYS A 43 16.45 0.12 -16.00
N LYS A 44 17.73 0.28 -15.62
CA LYS A 44 18.72 -0.79 -15.59
C LYS A 44 18.53 -1.68 -14.37
N HIS A 45 17.87 -1.18 -13.35
CA HIS A 45 17.49 -1.95 -12.18
C HIS A 45 16.34 -2.90 -12.55
N GLU A 46 16.57 -4.21 -12.47
CA GLU A 46 15.63 -5.26 -12.89
C GLU A 46 14.22 -5.05 -12.31
N TYR A 47 14.12 -4.72 -11.02
CA TYR A 47 12.84 -4.49 -10.32
C TYR A 47 12.14 -3.18 -10.72
N TRP A 48 12.82 -2.26 -11.44
CA TRP A 48 12.28 -0.96 -11.86
C TRP A 48 12.17 -0.82 -13.38
N LYS A 49 12.48 -1.88 -14.10
CA LYS A 49 12.55 -1.90 -15.57
C LYS A 49 11.28 -1.36 -16.26
N TYR A 50 10.13 -1.71 -15.72
CA TYR A 50 8.83 -1.36 -16.30
C TYR A 50 8.17 -0.15 -15.65
N THR A 51 8.71 0.38 -14.56
CA THR A 51 8.16 1.53 -13.84
C THR A 51 8.96 2.81 -14.13
N PRO A 52 8.35 3.80 -14.80
CA PRO A 52 9.05 4.99 -15.25
C PRO A 52 9.25 6.02 -14.12
N ILE A 53 9.87 5.63 -13.01
CA ILE A 53 10.00 6.43 -11.78
C ILE A 53 10.65 7.79 -12.00
N LYS A 54 11.55 7.94 -12.97
CA LYS A 54 12.19 9.22 -13.30
C LYS A 54 11.20 10.32 -13.68
N LYS A 55 9.99 9.96 -14.12
CA LYS A 55 8.95 10.95 -14.49
C LYS A 55 8.41 11.72 -13.28
N VAL A 56 8.54 11.17 -12.07
CA VAL A 56 8.01 11.76 -10.83
C VAL A 56 9.11 12.24 -9.88
N LEU A 57 10.38 12.03 -10.22
CA LEU A 57 11.53 12.51 -9.46
C LEU A 57 11.98 13.88 -9.97
N ASP A 58 11.30 14.92 -9.52
CA ASP A 58 11.63 16.30 -9.88
C ASP A 58 12.62 16.93 -8.88
N GLU A 59 13.56 17.74 -9.36
CA GLU A 59 14.57 18.41 -8.52
C GLU A 59 13.97 19.40 -7.53
N LYS A 60 12.74 19.87 -7.78
CA LYS A 60 12.02 20.79 -6.90
C LYS A 60 11.37 20.08 -5.71
N LEU A 61 11.24 18.76 -5.73
CA LEU A 61 10.68 18.02 -4.61
C LEU A 61 11.41 18.33 -3.31
N THR A 62 10.66 18.47 -2.22
CA THR A 62 11.16 18.74 -0.87
C THR A 62 10.42 17.92 0.16
N ILE A 63 11.11 17.52 1.23
CA ILE A 63 10.52 16.85 2.40
C ILE A 63 9.97 17.84 3.42
N PHE A 64 10.33 19.12 3.32
CA PHE A 64 9.91 20.16 4.26
C PHE A 64 8.56 20.74 3.84
N LYS A 65 7.58 20.60 4.72
CA LYS A 65 6.27 21.23 4.57
C LYS A 65 6.30 22.64 5.15
N LYS A 66 5.72 23.59 4.43
CA LYS A 66 5.72 25.01 4.83
C LYS A 66 4.50 25.40 5.66
N LYS A 67 3.32 24.80 5.40
CA LYS A 67 2.07 25.20 6.04
C LYS A 67 1.16 24.00 6.30
N ARG A 68 0.37 24.07 7.37
CA ARG A 68 -0.73 23.15 7.62
C ARG A 68 -1.97 23.67 6.88
N HIS A 69 -2.61 22.80 6.11
CA HIS A 69 -3.85 23.12 5.43
C HIS A 69 -5.05 22.65 6.26
N LEU A 70 -5.96 23.58 6.55
CA LEU A 70 -7.24 23.25 7.14
C LEU A 70 -8.19 22.82 6.02
N ILE A 71 -8.84 21.68 6.20
CA ILE A 71 -9.78 21.09 5.25
C ILE A 71 -11.14 21.03 5.93
N GLU A 72 -12.22 21.31 5.18
CA GLU A 72 -13.58 21.15 5.66
C GLU A 72 -13.99 19.68 5.66
N PHE A 73 -14.69 19.21 6.70
CA PHE A 73 -15.12 17.82 6.82
C PHE A 73 -15.94 17.33 5.62
N GLU A 74 -16.85 18.13 5.14
CA GLU A 74 -17.72 17.80 4.01
C GLU A 74 -16.95 17.36 2.75
N LYS A 75 -15.71 17.85 2.57
CA LYS A 75 -14.86 17.49 1.43
C LYS A 75 -14.20 16.10 1.55
N VAL A 76 -14.12 15.56 2.75
CA VAL A 76 -13.38 14.33 3.05
C VAL A 76 -14.21 13.26 3.76
N LYS A 77 -15.48 13.55 4.11
CA LYS A 77 -16.35 12.60 4.80
C LYS A 77 -16.42 11.22 4.12
N ASP A 78 -16.39 11.20 2.80
CA ASP A 78 -16.44 9.96 2.01
C ASP A 78 -15.10 9.19 2.02
N PHE A 79 -14.04 9.76 2.57
CA PHE A 79 -12.75 9.05 2.73
C PHE A 79 -12.79 8.09 3.92
N PHE A 80 -13.62 8.38 4.91
CA PHE A 80 -13.81 7.53 6.08
C PHE A 80 -14.72 6.32 5.79
N LEU A 81 -14.61 5.30 6.63
CA LEU A 81 -15.59 4.21 6.66
C LEU A 81 -16.87 4.73 7.32
N GLY A 82 -17.91 4.94 6.52
CA GLY A 82 -19.22 5.34 7.04
C GLY A 82 -19.98 4.17 7.67
N GLY A 83 -20.84 4.44 8.67
CA GLY A 83 -21.76 3.45 9.23
C GLY A 83 -21.16 2.49 10.27
N ILE A 84 -19.89 2.64 10.63
CA ILE A 84 -19.24 1.92 11.75
C ILE A 84 -18.38 2.88 12.58
N GLU A 85 -18.19 2.55 13.84
CA GLU A 85 -17.17 3.19 14.65
C GLU A 85 -15.78 2.61 14.37
N SER A 86 -14.77 3.46 14.35
CA SER A 86 -13.37 3.08 14.11
C SER A 86 -12.43 3.95 14.92
N TYR A 87 -11.23 3.42 15.22
CA TYR A 87 -10.09 4.24 15.64
C TYR A 87 -9.50 4.89 14.40
N LYS A 88 -9.07 6.16 14.50
CA LYS A 88 -8.63 6.91 13.32
C LYS A 88 -7.31 7.60 13.56
N ILE A 89 -6.38 7.44 12.64
CA ILE A 89 -5.17 8.24 12.52
C ILE A 89 -5.23 8.93 11.16
N VAL A 90 -5.41 10.24 11.15
CA VAL A 90 -5.54 11.04 9.93
C VAL A 90 -4.27 11.86 9.72
N LEU A 91 -3.71 11.76 8.53
CA LEU A 91 -2.54 12.48 8.09
C LEU A 91 -2.89 13.34 6.88
N ILE A 92 -2.77 14.67 7.02
CA ILE A 92 -2.99 15.62 5.92
C ILE A 92 -1.63 16.12 5.44
N ASP A 93 -1.31 15.87 4.16
CA ASP A 93 0.01 16.14 3.59
C ASP A 93 1.15 15.62 4.49
N GLY A 94 0.99 14.40 5.00
CA GLY A 94 1.97 13.75 5.88
C GLY A 94 2.03 14.25 7.31
N MET A 95 1.15 15.17 7.75
CA MET A 95 1.09 15.67 9.12
C MET A 95 -0.16 15.18 9.84
N TYR A 96 0.00 14.75 11.08
CA TYR A 96 -1.10 14.30 11.93
C TYR A 96 -2.17 15.41 12.15
N ASP A 97 -3.42 15.04 11.98
CA ASP A 97 -4.57 15.89 12.24
C ASP A 97 -5.34 15.40 13.48
N PRO A 98 -5.24 16.09 14.65
CA PRO A 98 -5.93 15.68 15.87
C PRO A 98 -7.44 15.91 15.84
N LEU A 99 -7.93 16.79 14.96
CA LEU A 99 -9.37 17.11 14.90
C LEU A 99 -10.18 15.94 14.33
N TRP A 100 -9.57 15.15 13.46
CA TRP A 100 -10.24 14.08 12.72
C TRP A 100 -9.74 12.70 13.13
N SER A 101 -8.76 12.66 14.02
CA SER A 101 -8.25 11.44 14.61
C SER A 101 -9.00 11.08 15.89
N ASN A 102 -9.16 9.77 16.10
CA ASN A 102 -9.68 9.20 17.34
C ASN A 102 -8.88 7.96 17.67
N THR A 103 -7.96 8.09 18.62
CA THR A 103 -6.97 7.05 18.95
C THR A 103 -7.17 6.46 20.35
N THR A 104 -8.20 6.88 21.08
CA THR A 104 -8.39 6.48 22.48
C THR A 104 -8.87 5.03 22.58
N HIS A 105 -7.99 4.14 23.01
CA HIS A 105 -8.29 2.75 23.36
C HIS A 105 -7.73 2.40 24.74
N LYS A 106 -8.48 1.67 25.56
CA LYS A 106 -8.06 1.33 26.95
C LYS A 106 -7.06 0.18 27.06
N GLY A 107 -6.84 -0.60 26.02
CA GLY A 107 -6.05 -1.82 26.06
C GLY A 107 -5.04 -1.99 24.91
N ALA A 108 -4.87 -1.00 24.05
CA ALA A 108 -3.88 -0.99 22.99
C ALA A 108 -3.34 0.43 22.81
N ASP A 109 -2.08 0.56 22.39
CA ASP A 109 -1.49 1.86 22.04
C ASP A 109 -1.78 2.14 20.56
N ILE A 110 -2.62 3.12 20.29
CA ILE A 110 -2.95 3.63 18.94
C ILE A 110 -2.64 5.12 18.95
N CYS A 111 -1.57 5.54 18.31
CA CYS A 111 -1.13 6.92 18.32
C CYS A 111 -0.26 7.27 17.10
N ILE A 112 0.21 8.50 17.04
CA ILE A 112 1.17 8.93 16.03
C ILE A 112 2.57 8.41 16.36
N LEU A 113 3.34 8.09 15.32
CA LEU A 113 4.67 7.55 15.48
C LEU A 113 5.64 8.53 16.16
N SER A 114 5.56 9.83 15.86
CA SER A 114 6.42 10.87 16.47
C SER A 114 6.33 10.85 18.00
N SER A 115 5.13 10.70 18.57
CA SER A 115 4.97 10.64 20.03
C SER A 115 5.65 9.43 20.69
N VAL A 116 5.92 8.39 19.89
CA VAL A 116 6.60 7.17 20.34
C VAL A 116 8.12 7.30 20.18
N LEU A 117 8.57 7.88 19.07
CA LEU A 117 10.00 8.10 18.79
C LEU A 117 10.65 9.12 19.75
N GLU A 118 9.87 10.08 20.23
CA GLU A 118 10.31 11.15 21.16
C GLU A 118 10.22 10.73 22.64
N ASN A 119 9.63 9.56 22.95
CA ASN A 119 9.34 9.17 24.33
C ASN A 119 10.15 7.95 24.77
N GLU A 120 11.00 8.13 25.79
CA GLU A 120 11.87 7.10 26.35
C GLU A 120 11.14 5.85 26.83
N LYS A 121 9.87 5.96 27.23
CA LYS A 121 9.01 4.81 27.61
C LYS A 121 8.99 3.73 26.53
N TYR A 122 9.09 4.12 25.27
CA TYR A 122 9.01 3.21 24.12
C TYR A 122 10.38 2.74 23.61
N SER A 123 11.50 3.13 24.22
CA SER A 123 12.85 2.79 23.73
C SER A 123 13.04 1.28 23.52
N ASN A 124 12.55 0.44 24.44
CA ASN A 124 12.63 -1.02 24.31
C ASN A 124 11.81 -1.57 23.13
N VAL A 125 10.66 -0.97 22.84
CA VAL A 125 9.83 -1.37 21.72
C VAL A 125 10.46 -0.93 20.40
N ILE A 126 10.95 0.29 20.35
CA ILE A 126 11.64 0.84 19.17
C ILE A 126 12.90 0.03 18.89
N SER A 127 13.75 -0.22 19.85
CA SER A 127 14.97 -1.01 19.66
C SER A 127 14.70 -2.44 19.20
N LYS A 128 13.55 -3.03 19.57
CA LYS A 128 13.16 -4.39 19.20
C LYS A 128 12.52 -4.49 17.81
N TYR A 129 11.69 -3.52 17.40
CA TYR A 129 10.82 -3.67 16.25
C TYR A 129 11.08 -2.65 15.13
N PHE A 130 11.46 -1.41 15.44
CA PHE A 130 11.59 -0.35 14.45
C PHE A 130 12.80 -0.58 13.54
N ASN A 131 12.58 -0.53 12.24
CA ASN A 131 13.59 -0.71 11.19
C ASN A 131 14.30 -2.09 11.20
N LYS A 132 13.60 -3.17 11.66
CA LYS A 132 14.21 -4.50 11.82
C LYS A 132 13.99 -5.46 10.66
N ILE A 133 13.00 -5.21 9.82
CA ILE A 133 12.60 -6.12 8.74
C ILE A 133 12.68 -5.48 7.36
N ILE A 134 13.27 -4.30 7.26
CA ILE A 134 13.37 -3.52 6.03
C ILE A 134 14.53 -4.01 5.19
N ASP A 135 14.33 -3.99 3.87
CA ASP A 135 15.43 -4.19 2.92
C ASP A 135 16.32 -2.93 2.86
N ASP A 136 17.54 -3.04 3.36
CA ASP A 136 18.54 -1.98 3.36
C ASP A 136 19.18 -1.71 1.97
N LYS A 137 18.69 -2.36 0.93
CA LYS A 137 19.06 -2.13 -0.48
C LYS A 137 17.95 -1.49 -1.30
N GLU A 138 16.76 -1.29 -0.70
CA GLU A 138 15.64 -0.64 -1.38
C GLU A 138 15.69 0.87 -1.15
N SER A 139 15.89 1.63 -2.23
CA SER A 139 16.17 3.08 -2.19
C SER A 139 15.10 3.91 -1.47
N PHE A 140 13.82 3.61 -1.71
CA PHE A 140 12.72 4.37 -1.11
C PHE A 140 12.50 4.00 0.36
N SER A 141 12.79 2.76 0.76
CA SER A 141 12.80 2.35 2.17
C SER A 141 13.90 3.05 2.95
N LEU A 142 15.11 3.15 2.37
CA LEU A 142 16.21 3.91 2.95
C LEU A 142 15.86 5.40 3.09
N LEU A 143 15.25 5.98 2.06
CA LEU A 143 14.85 7.38 2.08
C LEU A 143 13.78 7.64 3.14
N ASN A 144 12.77 6.76 3.24
CA ASN A 144 11.76 6.84 4.29
C ASN A 144 12.40 6.68 5.68
N SER A 145 13.29 5.69 5.87
CA SER A 145 13.99 5.50 7.14
C SER A 145 14.85 6.71 7.54
N SER A 146 15.32 7.51 6.56
CA SER A 146 16.09 8.72 6.82
C SER A 146 15.23 9.92 7.24
N PHE A 147 14.03 10.07 6.68
CA PHE A 147 13.22 11.28 6.78
C PHE A 147 11.84 11.10 7.40
N SER A 148 11.50 9.90 7.85
CA SER A 148 10.20 9.69 8.49
C SER A 148 10.15 10.36 9.86
N LYS A 149 9.04 11.07 10.11
CA LYS A 149 8.72 11.68 11.41
C LYS A 149 7.31 11.27 11.85
N GLU A 150 6.37 11.31 10.93
CA GLU A 150 4.94 11.09 11.18
C GLU A 150 4.47 9.76 10.58
N GLY A 151 3.38 9.25 11.14
CA GLY A 151 2.71 8.04 10.71
C GLY A 151 1.99 7.36 11.86
N ALA A 152 1.57 6.12 11.65
CA ALA A 152 0.82 5.38 12.65
C ALA A 152 1.74 4.50 13.51
N TYR A 153 1.52 4.53 14.81
CA TYR A 153 1.98 3.52 15.75
C TYR A 153 0.79 2.76 16.32
N ILE A 154 0.81 1.43 16.14
CA ILE A 154 -0.25 0.55 16.62
C ILE A 154 0.40 -0.62 17.35
N HIS A 155 0.14 -0.74 18.63
CA HIS A 155 0.63 -1.86 19.45
C HIS A 155 -0.55 -2.51 20.16
N VAL A 156 -0.89 -3.73 19.74
CA VAL A 156 -1.97 -4.53 20.33
C VAL A 156 -1.37 -5.56 21.26
N PRO A 157 -1.61 -5.45 22.59
CA PRO A 157 -1.03 -6.34 23.56
C PRO A 157 -1.52 -7.79 23.44
N LYS A 158 -0.85 -8.68 24.16
CA LYS A 158 -1.12 -10.12 24.19
C LYS A 158 -2.59 -10.43 24.49
N ASN A 159 -3.18 -11.28 23.63
CA ASN A 159 -4.56 -11.78 23.74
C ASN A 159 -5.64 -10.67 23.66
N VAL A 160 -5.30 -9.48 23.21
CA VAL A 160 -6.27 -8.41 22.94
C VAL A 160 -6.81 -8.57 21.52
N GLU A 161 -8.12 -8.60 21.39
CA GLU A 161 -8.84 -8.47 20.13
C GLU A 161 -9.47 -7.09 20.08
N LEU A 162 -9.12 -6.28 19.07
CA LEU A 162 -9.69 -4.95 18.93
C LEU A 162 -11.17 -5.06 18.54
N ASP A 163 -12.01 -4.33 19.25
CA ASP A 163 -13.46 -4.29 19.05
C ASP A 163 -13.90 -3.51 17.80
N LYS A 164 -13.03 -2.61 17.34
CA LYS A 164 -13.25 -1.73 16.19
C LYS A 164 -12.05 -1.76 15.25
N PRO A 165 -12.26 -1.58 13.94
CA PRO A 165 -11.16 -1.42 13.00
C PRO A 165 -10.41 -0.12 13.24
N ILE A 166 -9.15 -0.10 12.77
CA ILE A 166 -8.32 1.10 12.75
C ILE A 166 -8.28 1.62 11.31
N GLU A 167 -8.54 2.90 11.12
CA GLU A 167 -8.34 3.61 9.86
C GLU A 167 -7.07 4.46 9.93
N ILE A 168 -6.12 4.24 9.02
CA ILE A 168 -4.99 5.13 8.74
C ILE A 168 -5.32 5.84 7.44
N ILE A 169 -5.52 7.16 7.49
CA ILE A 169 -6.03 7.90 6.35
C ILE A 169 -5.03 8.98 5.94
N HIS A 170 -4.47 8.83 4.76
CA HIS A 170 -3.57 9.78 4.13
C HIS A 170 -4.37 10.66 3.17
N ILE A 171 -4.37 11.95 3.40
CA ILE A 171 -5.07 12.94 2.57
C ILE A 171 -4.05 13.90 1.96
N ASN A 172 -3.97 13.90 0.65
CA ASN A 172 -3.25 14.93 -0.09
C ASN A 172 -4.20 16.11 -0.32
N SER A 173 -3.91 17.24 0.29
CA SER A 173 -4.77 18.43 0.22
C SER A 173 -4.76 19.12 -1.15
N GLY A 174 -3.71 18.89 -1.97
CA GLY A 174 -3.46 19.65 -3.20
C GLY A 174 -3.11 21.13 -2.98
N GLY A 175 -2.95 21.55 -1.73
CA GLY A 175 -2.69 22.95 -1.37
C GLY A 175 -1.22 23.37 -1.46
N GLU A 176 -0.31 22.42 -1.56
CA GLU A 176 1.13 22.67 -1.66
C GLU A 176 1.76 21.79 -2.74
N SER A 177 2.56 22.40 -3.61
CA SER A 177 3.27 21.67 -4.66
C SER A 177 4.63 21.17 -4.19
N SER A 178 5.19 20.22 -4.92
CA SER A 178 6.58 19.74 -4.76
C SER A 178 6.86 19.02 -3.43
N LEU A 179 5.84 18.43 -2.80
CA LEU A 179 6.03 17.66 -1.56
C LEU A 179 6.46 16.22 -1.86
N MET A 180 7.48 15.76 -1.15
CA MET A 180 7.85 14.35 -1.03
C MET A 180 7.54 13.90 0.40
N LEU A 181 6.40 13.25 0.58
CA LEU A 181 5.91 12.81 1.88
C LEU A 181 6.55 11.48 2.27
N GLN A 182 6.91 11.32 3.56
CA GLN A 182 7.58 10.13 4.08
C GLN A 182 6.80 9.52 5.28
N PRO A 183 5.51 9.16 5.13
CA PRO A 183 4.79 8.57 6.25
C PRO A 183 5.37 7.18 6.59
N ARG A 184 5.43 6.89 7.89
CA ARG A 184 5.99 5.65 8.43
C ARG A 184 5.03 5.02 9.43
N ASN A 185 4.67 3.74 9.22
CA ASN A 185 3.81 3.02 10.14
C ASN A 185 4.60 1.88 10.83
N LEU A 186 4.40 1.73 12.12
CA LEU A 186 4.86 0.59 12.91
C LEU A 186 3.68 -0.09 13.58
N ILE A 187 3.43 -1.34 13.22
CA ILE A 187 2.28 -2.12 13.69
C ILE A 187 2.81 -3.39 14.37
N ILE A 188 2.45 -3.58 15.62
CA ILE A 188 2.88 -4.71 16.44
C ILE A 188 1.63 -5.41 17.00
N LEU A 189 1.44 -6.66 16.61
CA LEU A 189 0.43 -7.52 17.18
C LEU A 189 1.12 -8.58 18.05
N GLU A 190 0.99 -8.47 19.36
CA GLU A 190 1.55 -9.45 20.29
C GLU A 190 0.83 -10.80 20.22
N LYS A 191 1.35 -11.78 20.95
CA LYS A 191 0.85 -13.16 20.97
C LYS A 191 -0.66 -13.24 21.18
N GLY A 192 -1.37 -13.89 20.24
CA GLY A 192 -2.81 -14.13 20.29
C GLY A 192 -3.69 -12.89 20.08
N SER A 193 -3.11 -11.76 19.71
CA SER A 193 -3.88 -10.54 19.44
C SER A 193 -4.51 -10.54 18.04
N LYS A 194 -5.56 -9.74 17.87
CA LYS A 194 -6.27 -9.60 16.59
C LYS A 194 -6.59 -8.14 16.27
N ALA A 195 -6.43 -7.75 15.00
CA ALA A 195 -6.77 -6.43 14.53
C ALA A 195 -7.25 -6.45 13.08
N GLN A 196 -8.09 -5.46 12.74
CA GLN A 196 -8.44 -5.10 11.37
C GLN A 196 -8.00 -3.67 11.13
N ILE A 197 -7.22 -3.44 10.06
CA ILE A 197 -6.65 -2.12 9.74
C ILE A 197 -6.99 -1.78 8.29
N VAL A 198 -7.44 -0.56 8.06
CA VAL A 198 -7.68 0.00 6.72
C VAL A 198 -6.78 1.20 6.54
N GLU A 199 -5.77 1.07 5.69
CA GLU A 199 -4.93 2.19 5.25
C GLU A 199 -5.43 2.72 3.93
N SER A 200 -5.66 4.02 3.82
CA SER A 200 -6.22 4.62 2.63
C SER A 200 -5.52 5.91 2.22
N HIS A 201 -5.35 6.07 0.91
CA HIS A 201 -4.76 7.24 0.28
C HIS A 201 -5.79 7.93 -0.61
N TYR A 202 -6.00 9.22 -0.38
CA TYR A 202 -6.92 10.06 -1.12
C TYR A 202 -6.33 11.43 -1.41
N SER A 203 -6.71 12.01 -2.54
CA SER A 203 -6.39 13.39 -2.88
C SER A 203 -7.66 14.21 -3.01
N LEU A 204 -7.63 15.44 -2.51
CA LEU A 204 -8.68 16.41 -2.73
C LEU A 204 -8.55 17.02 -4.13
N ILE A 205 -9.67 17.15 -4.82
CA ILE A 205 -9.74 17.99 -6.00
C ILE A 205 -9.64 19.43 -5.48
N GLY A 206 -8.51 20.09 -5.72
CA GLY A 206 -8.36 21.50 -5.39
C GLY A 206 -9.46 22.30 -6.09
N ASN A 207 -10.27 23.06 -5.35
CA ASN A 207 -11.16 24.05 -5.90
C ASN A 207 -10.30 25.03 -6.70
N ASN A 208 -10.34 24.95 -8.05
CA ASN A 208 -9.60 25.77 -9.00
C ASN A 208 -8.10 25.49 -9.20
N ILE A 209 -7.53 24.45 -8.64
CA ILE A 209 -6.14 24.05 -8.92
C ILE A 209 -6.18 22.85 -9.85
N SER A 210 -6.36 23.09 -11.12
CA SER A 210 -5.93 22.14 -12.16
C SER A 210 -4.40 22.17 -12.16
N PRO A 211 -3.70 21.02 -12.21
CA PRO A 211 -2.25 20.97 -12.39
C PRO A 211 -1.79 21.75 -13.63
N TYR A 212 -2.70 22.04 -14.55
CA TYR A 212 -2.46 22.84 -15.77
C TYR A 212 -2.60 24.37 -15.55
N THR A 213 -3.04 24.84 -14.36
CA THR A 213 -3.32 26.26 -14.14
C THR A 213 -2.19 27.05 -13.47
N PHE A 214 -1.20 26.38 -12.88
CA PHE A 214 -0.04 27.04 -12.27
C PHE A 214 1.26 26.60 -12.94
N PRO A 215 1.94 27.47 -13.70
CA PRO A 215 3.27 27.17 -14.17
C PRO A 215 4.21 26.84 -13.02
N GLY A 216 4.84 25.65 -13.07
CA GLY A 216 5.78 25.20 -12.05
C GLY A 216 5.16 24.38 -10.90
N TYR A 217 3.88 24.02 -10.97
CA TYR A 217 3.30 23.04 -10.06
C TYR A 217 3.96 21.66 -10.28
N ILE A 218 4.43 21.06 -9.19
CA ILE A 218 5.01 19.71 -9.18
C ILE A 218 4.10 18.82 -8.35
N ASP A 219 3.70 17.71 -8.93
CA ASP A 219 2.84 16.73 -8.29
C ASP A 219 3.52 16.10 -7.07
N PRO A 220 2.78 15.89 -5.97
CA PRO A 220 3.36 15.29 -4.77
C PRO A 220 3.70 13.82 -5.00
N LEU A 221 4.77 13.38 -4.32
CA LEU A 221 5.19 12.00 -4.23
C LEU A 221 5.07 11.53 -2.78
N THR A 222 4.25 10.53 -2.54
CA THR A 222 4.16 9.86 -1.23
C THR A 222 5.01 8.60 -1.23
N ASN A 223 5.98 8.52 -0.33
CA ASN A 223 6.79 7.34 -0.09
C ASN A 223 6.46 6.75 1.29
N THR A 224 5.48 5.87 1.33
CA THR A 224 5.02 5.21 2.56
C THR A 224 5.87 3.99 2.87
N LEU A 225 6.16 3.79 4.16
CA LEU A 225 6.76 2.55 4.63
C LEU A 225 6.02 2.04 5.87
N THR A 226 5.60 0.77 5.81
CA THR A 226 4.86 0.10 6.89
C THR A 226 5.60 -1.16 7.34
N GLU A 227 5.95 -1.24 8.62
CA GLU A 227 6.46 -2.45 9.27
C GLU A 227 5.37 -3.07 10.12
N ILE A 228 5.15 -4.36 9.92
CA ILE A 228 4.15 -5.14 10.65
C ILE A 228 4.81 -6.35 11.29
N HIS A 229 4.70 -6.48 12.60
CA HIS A 229 5.21 -7.60 13.36
C HIS A 229 4.05 -8.39 13.97
N LEU A 230 3.89 -9.64 13.54
CA LEU A 230 2.90 -10.56 14.07
C LEU A 230 3.58 -11.62 14.92
N GLU A 231 3.36 -11.57 16.23
CA GLU A 231 3.84 -12.57 17.16
C GLU A 231 3.00 -13.86 17.08
N GLU A 232 3.35 -14.87 17.88
CA GLU A 232 2.72 -16.20 17.85
C GLU A 232 1.19 -16.11 18.00
N ASN A 233 0.44 -16.81 17.13
CA ASN A 233 -1.03 -16.86 17.08
C ASN A 233 -1.71 -15.50 16.82
N ALA A 234 -0.99 -14.45 16.41
CA ALA A 234 -1.58 -13.17 16.07
C ALA A 234 -2.33 -13.24 14.73
N ASN A 235 -3.38 -12.44 14.58
CA ASN A 235 -4.22 -12.41 13.39
C ASN A 235 -4.44 -10.96 12.92
N LEU A 236 -4.14 -10.69 11.64
CA LEU A 236 -4.28 -9.37 11.04
C LEU A 236 -5.07 -9.45 9.72
N ASP A 237 -6.12 -8.64 9.61
CA ASP A 237 -6.72 -8.27 8.33
C ASP A 237 -6.30 -6.83 7.99
N TYR A 238 -5.50 -6.68 6.91
CA TYR A 238 -4.97 -5.40 6.46
C TYR A 238 -5.49 -5.06 5.07
N TYR A 239 -6.12 -3.91 4.95
CA TYR A 239 -6.75 -3.44 3.72
C TYR A 239 -6.09 -2.13 3.28
N LYS A 240 -5.68 -2.05 2.02
CA LYS A 240 -5.07 -0.85 1.42
C LYS A 240 -5.95 -0.31 0.31
N ILE A 241 -6.31 0.96 0.38
CA ILE A 241 -7.09 1.66 -0.65
C ILE A 241 -6.24 2.80 -1.21
N GLN A 242 -5.97 2.76 -2.49
CA GLN A 242 -5.24 3.79 -3.22
C GLN A 242 -6.16 4.37 -4.29
N ASN A 243 -6.77 5.51 -3.98
CA ASN A 243 -7.74 6.18 -4.85
C ASN A 243 -7.43 7.67 -4.97
N ASP A 244 -6.15 7.97 -5.21
CA ASP A 244 -5.65 9.31 -5.42
C ASP A 244 -5.99 9.86 -6.82
N LEU A 245 -5.77 11.15 -7.01
CA LEU A 245 -5.86 11.79 -8.32
C LEU A 245 -4.77 11.29 -9.27
N GLU A 246 -5.00 11.41 -10.57
CA GLU A 246 -4.06 11.02 -11.63
C GLU A 246 -2.75 11.82 -11.64
N THR A 247 -2.63 12.84 -10.80
CA THR A 247 -1.42 13.66 -10.64
C THR A 247 -0.55 13.23 -9.46
N THR A 248 -1.09 12.47 -8.51
CA THR A 248 -0.36 12.03 -7.31
C THR A 248 0.36 10.71 -7.58
N SER A 249 1.59 10.57 -7.10
CA SER A 249 2.33 9.31 -7.18
C SER A 249 2.61 8.72 -5.80
N ILE A 250 2.59 7.38 -5.71
CA ILE A 250 2.80 6.64 -4.46
C ILE A 250 3.84 5.55 -4.67
N ILE A 251 4.83 5.50 -3.78
CA ILE A 251 5.69 4.34 -3.58
C ILE A 251 5.39 3.81 -2.18
N ASP A 252 4.92 2.59 -2.11
CA ASP A 252 4.45 1.96 -0.88
C ASP A 252 5.25 0.69 -0.60
N ASN A 253 6.01 0.71 0.48
CA ASN A 253 6.78 -0.42 0.97
C ASN A 253 6.13 -0.98 2.22
N THR A 254 5.64 -2.21 2.17
CA THR A 254 5.05 -2.92 3.31
C THR A 254 5.83 -4.20 3.59
N TYR A 255 6.29 -4.34 4.83
CA TYR A 255 7.03 -5.50 5.33
C TYR A 255 6.24 -6.14 6.47
N ILE A 256 5.98 -7.45 6.36
CA ILE A 256 5.19 -8.21 7.34
C ILE A 256 6.02 -9.39 7.83
N ASN A 257 6.42 -9.35 9.09
CA ASN A 257 7.11 -10.46 9.75
C ASN A 257 6.11 -11.29 10.57
N GLN A 258 6.03 -12.58 10.28
CA GLN A 258 5.09 -13.49 10.89
C GLN A 258 5.79 -14.56 11.73
N LYS A 259 5.33 -14.75 12.96
CA LYS A 259 5.76 -15.81 13.86
C LYS A 259 4.77 -16.98 13.84
N LYS A 260 5.13 -18.06 14.53
CA LYS A 260 4.40 -19.33 14.54
C LYS A 260 2.88 -19.17 14.69
N ASN A 261 2.11 -19.93 13.90
CA ASN A 261 0.65 -19.99 13.88
C ASN A 261 -0.04 -18.62 13.59
N SER A 262 0.66 -17.60 13.15
CA SER A 262 0.04 -16.32 12.83
C SER A 262 -0.63 -16.35 11.45
N THR A 263 -1.66 -15.54 11.30
CA THR A 263 -2.34 -15.34 10.03
C THR A 263 -2.34 -13.85 9.67
N ALA A 264 -1.94 -13.53 8.44
CA ALA A 264 -2.05 -12.18 7.90
C ALA A 264 -2.74 -12.19 6.55
N SER A 265 -3.77 -11.36 6.39
CA SER A 265 -4.34 -11.07 5.08
C SER A 265 -4.07 -9.62 4.70
N CYS A 266 -3.60 -9.39 3.48
CA CYS A 266 -3.43 -8.06 2.91
C CYS A 266 -4.22 -7.96 1.60
N HIS A 267 -5.17 -7.01 1.55
CA HIS A 267 -5.96 -6.75 0.35
C HIS A 267 -5.62 -5.35 -0.18
N THR A 268 -5.17 -5.26 -1.43
CA THR A 268 -4.78 -3.99 -2.07
C THR A 268 -5.77 -3.60 -3.16
N PHE A 269 -6.36 -2.42 -3.04
CA PHE A 269 -7.34 -1.85 -3.97
C PHE A 269 -6.74 -0.60 -4.62
N SER A 270 -6.24 -0.72 -5.87
CA SER A 270 -5.56 0.37 -6.57
C SER A 270 -6.47 0.93 -7.67
N PHE A 271 -6.99 2.13 -7.45
CA PHE A 271 -8.00 2.77 -8.30
C PHE A 271 -7.57 4.13 -8.85
N GLY A 272 -6.43 4.64 -8.43
CA GLY A 272 -6.00 6.00 -8.77
C GLY A 272 -4.49 6.16 -8.72
N GLY A 273 -4.05 7.42 -8.82
CA GLY A 273 -2.65 7.80 -8.87
C GLY A 273 -2.10 7.90 -10.30
N ASN A 274 -0.99 8.61 -10.46
CA ASN A 274 -0.22 8.70 -11.71
C ASN A 274 0.68 7.46 -11.84
N ILE A 275 1.63 7.32 -10.91
CA ILE A 275 2.47 6.13 -10.76
C ILE A 275 2.26 5.61 -9.34
N VAL A 276 1.75 4.40 -9.23
CA VAL A 276 1.58 3.69 -7.94
C VAL A 276 2.44 2.44 -7.95
N ARG A 277 3.38 2.36 -7.03
CA ARG A 277 4.22 1.18 -6.82
C ARG A 277 3.96 0.59 -5.44
N ASN A 278 3.59 -0.68 -5.40
CA ASN A 278 3.39 -1.45 -4.17
C ASN A 278 4.46 -2.54 -4.06
N ASN A 279 5.29 -2.47 -3.02
CA ASN A 279 6.20 -3.53 -2.62
C ASN A 279 5.64 -4.18 -1.36
N LEU A 280 5.12 -5.40 -1.45
CA LEU A 280 4.51 -6.13 -0.34
C LEU A 280 5.31 -7.38 -0.03
N ASN A 281 5.94 -7.41 1.15
CA ASN A 281 6.88 -8.43 1.54
C ASN A 281 6.39 -9.19 2.79
N PHE A 282 6.23 -10.51 2.66
CA PHE A 282 5.86 -11.41 3.75
C PHE A 282 7.04 -12.31 4.12
N PHE A 283 7.41 -12.32 5.39
CA PHE A 283 8.45 -13.17 5.95
C PHE A 283 7.83 -14.15 6.94
N GLN A 284 7.75 -15.42 6.55
CA GLN A 284 7.20 -16.49 7.37
C GLN A 284 8.29 -17.12 8.25
N ASN A 285 8.61 -16.45 9.36
CA ASN A 285 9.66 -16.80 10.30
C ASN A 285 9.15 -17.69 11.47
N GLY A 286 8.31 -18.66 11.17
CA GLY A 286 7.75 -19.63 12.12
C GLY A 286 6.95 -20.71 11.42
N LYS A 287 6.56 -21.77 12.14
CA LYS A 287 5.76 -22.88 11.61
C LYS A 287 4.27 -22.55 11.55
N ASN A 288 3.53 -23.19 10.64
CA ASN A 288 2.08 -23.11 10.53
C ASN A 288 1.56 -21.68 10.28
N ILE A 289 2.22 -20.93 9.45
CA ILE A 289 1.85 -19.56 9.09
C ILE A 289 0.96 -19.57 7.86
N ASN A 290 -0.04 -18.68 7.85
CA ASN A 290 -0.88 -18.43 6.70
C ASN A 290 -0.77 -16.98 6.25
N SER A 291 -0.42 -16.76 4.97
CA SER A 291 -0.29 -15.45 4.34
C SER A 291 -1.24 -15.33 3.14
N ILE A 292 -2.14 -14.36 3.18
CA ILE A 292 -3.13 -14.13 2.12
C ILE A 292 -2.89 -12.76 1.50
N MET A 293 -2.67 -12.72 0.20
CA MET A 293 -2.47 -11.49 -0.57
C MET A 293 -3.51 -11.43 -1.69
N LYS A 294 -4.34 -10.42 -1.67
CA LYS A 294 -5.31 -10.19 -2.74
C LYS A 294 -5.24 -8.76 -3.24
N GLY A 295 -5.49 -8.57 -4.53
CA GLY A 295 -5.47 -7.23 -5.09
C GLY A 295 -6.40 -7.09 -6.28
N ILE A 296 -6.95 -5.89 -6.43
CA ILE A 296 -7.64 -5.44 -7.65
C ILE A 296 -7.11 -4.08 -8.06
N THR A 297 -6.77 -3.98 -9.33
CA THR A 297 -6.33 -2.74 -9.97
C THR A 297 -7.31 -2.39 -11.07
N ILE A 298 -7.81 -1.15 -11.07
CA ILE A 298 -8.67 -0.63 -12.16
C ILE A 298 -8.14 0.73 -12.56
N LEU A 299 -7.56 0.81 -13.75
CA LEU A 299 -6.91 2.00 -14.27
C LEU A 299 -7.53 2.47 -15.59
N GLY A 300 -7.40 3.76 -15.83
CA GLY A 300 -7.72 4.43 -17.10
C GLY A 300 -6.67 5.47 -17.44
N SER A 301 -6.97 6.34 -18.43
CA SER A 301 -6.07 7.41 -18.88
C SER A 301 -4.63 6.93 -19.15
N ASN A 302 -3.63 7.57 -18.56
CA ASN A 302 -2.21 7.19 -18.66
C ASN A 302 -1.65 6.64 -17.34
N GLN A 303 -2.51 6.16 -16.43
CA GLN A 303 -2.12 5.69 -15.11
C GLN A 303 -1.21 4.46 -15.19
N HIS A 304 -0.32 4.34 -14.23
CA HIS A 304 0.60 3.21 -14.10
C HIS A 304 0.55 2.62 -12.69
N THR A 305 0.28 1.33 -12.58
CA THR A 305 0.37 0.63 -11.29
C THR A 305 1.28 -0.59 -11.39
N ASP A 306 2.18 -0.71 -10.42
CA ASP A 306 3.17 -1.78 -10.34
C ASP A 306 3.08 -2.47 -8.97
N HIS A 307 2.73 -3.76 -8.98
CA HIS A 307 2.69 -4.60 -7.79
C HIS A 307 3.89 -5.55 -7.76
N HIS A 308 4.74 -5.39 -6.77
CA HIS A 308 5.77 -6.36 -6.42
C HIS A 308 5.39 -7.05 -5.11
N THR A 309 5.35 -8.36 -5.12
CA THR A 309 5.08 -9.16 -3.94
C THR A 309 6.20 -10.16 -3.70
N LEU A 310 6.58 -10.33 -2.46
CA LEU A 310 7.50 -11.35 -2.00
C LEU A 310 6.85 -12.15 -0.87
N VAL A 311 6.87 -13.48 -0.99
CA VAL A 311 6.62 -14.36 0.14
C VAL A 311 7.86 -15.21 0.36
N HIS A 312 8.47 -15.09 1.53
CA HIS A 312 9.61 -15.89 1.93
C HIS A 312 9.19 -16.91 3.00
N HIS A 313 9.12 -18.16 2.58
CA HIS A 313 8.87 -19.30 3.46
C HIS A 313 10.20 -19.78 4.07
N ALA A 314 10.48 -19.35 5.29
CA ALA A 314 11.69 -19.73 6.02
C ALA A 314 11.46 -20.88 7.03
N SER A 315 10.24 -21.39 7.14
CA SER A 315 9.86 -22.42 8.13
C SER A 315 8.82 -23.38 7.56
N PRO A 316 8.72 -24.62 8.06
CA PRO A 316 7.82 -25.63 7.50
C PRO A 316 6.34 -25.44 7.87
N ASN A 317 5.48 -26.18 7.15
CA ASN A 317 4.03 -26.23 7.30
C ASN A 317 3.35 -24.86 7.13
N CYS A 318 3.82 -24.05 6.20
CA CYS A 318 3.28 -22.73 5.94
C CYS A 318 2.50 -22.68 4.62
N GLU A 319 1.54 -21.79 4.57
CA GLU A 319 0.70 -21.56 3.40
C GLU A 319 0.80 -20.12 2.93
N SER A 320 0.72 -19.93 1.61
CA SER A 320 0.52 -18.61 1.02
C SER A 320 -0.44 -18.68 -0.14
N TYR A 321 -1.40 -17.76 -0.17
CA TYR A 321 -2.36 -17.61 -1.23
C TYR A 321 -2.29 -16.20 -1.80
N GLN A 322 -2.00 -16.10 -3.10
CA GLN A 322 -1.90 -14.82 -3.77
C GLN A 322 -2.81 -14.77 -4.99
N GLU A 323 -3.68 -13.75 -5.05
CA GLU A 323 -4.57 -13.50 -6.17
C GLU A 323 -4.65 -12.02 -6.48
N TYR A 324 -4.14 -11.63 -7.66
CA TYR A 324 -4.21 -10.26 -8.16
C TYR A 324 -4.97 -10.21 -9.48
N LYS A 325 -5.87 -9.24 -9.59
CA LYS A 325 -6.61 -8.96 -10.82
C LYS A 325 -6.37 -7.53 -11.28
N GLY A 326 -6.16 -7.36 -12.59
CA GLY A 326 -5.98 -6.05 -13.21
C GLY A 326 -7.01 -5.80 -14.31
N ILE A 327 -7.54 -4.58 -14.36
CA ILE A 327 -8.42 -4.09 -15.42
C ILE A 327 -7.83 -2.78 -15.94
N TYR A 328 -7.45 -2.78 -17.22
CA TYR A 328 -6.70 -1.69 -17.82
C TYR A 328 -7.47 -1.10 -19.00
N ASN A 329 -7.84 0.17 -18.86
CA ASN A 329 -8.51 0.96 -19.91
C ASN A 329 -7.55 1.97 -20.55
N ASP A 330 -7.96 2.58 -21.64
CA ASP A 330 -7.28 3.66 -22.37
C ASP A 330 -5.80 3.33 -22.69
N LYS A 331 -4.86 4.07 -22.12
CA LYS A 331 -3.40 3.89 -22.26
C LYS A 331 -2.74 3.48 -20.94
N SER A 332 -3.54 2.97 -20.00
CA SER A 332 -3.01 2.59 -18.69
C SER A 332 -2.09 1.38 -18.76
N THR A 333 -1.16 1.31 -17.82
CA THR A 333 -0.13 0.27 -17.79
C THR A 333 -0.12 -0.42 -16.42
N GLY A 334 -0.13 -1.74 -16.42
CA GLY A 334 0.06 -2.57 -15.25
C GLY A 334 1.39 -3.28 -15.22
N VAL A 335 1.91 -3.51 -14.03
CA VAL A 335 3.01 -4.44 -13.79
C VAL A 335 2.65 -5.33 -12.59
N PHE A 336 2.92 -6.61 -12.72
CA PHE A 336 2.85 -7.54 -11.62
C PHE A 336 4.13 -8.38 -11.57
N ASN A 337 4.84 -8.34 -10.46
CA ASN A 337 6.00 -9.17 -10.20
C ASN A 337 5.81 -9.88 -8.86
N GLY A 338 5.45 -11.14 -8.90
CA GLY A 338 5.22 -11.95 -7.71
C GLY A 338 6.32 -12.97 -7.51
N LYS A 339 7.01 -12.92 -6.37
CA LYS A 339 8.08 -13.85 -6.03
C LYS A 339 7.73 -14.68 -4.81
N VAL A 340 7.87 -15.99 -4.93
CA VAL A 340 7.80 -16.93 -3.80
C VAL A 340 9.19 -17.57 -3.64
N VAL A 341 9.74 -17.46 -2.44
CA VAL A 341 11.01 -18.07 -2.05
C VAL A 341 10.74 -19.13 -0.97
N VAL A 342 11.24 -20.34 -1.16
CA VAL A 342 11.07 -21.44 -0.20
C VAL A 342 12.46 -21.96 0.20
N ASP A 343 12.85 -21.75 1.44
CA ASP A 343 14.12 -22.22 1.98
C ASP A 343 14.16 -23.75 2.07
N LYS A 344 15.36 -24.34 2.00
CA LYS A 344 15.57 -25.78 2.05
C LYS A 344 14.94 -26.46 3.27
N ILE A 345 14.90 -25.78 4.41
CA ILE A 345 14.29 -26.29 5.66
C ILE A 345 12.78 -26.14 5.69
N ALA A 346 12.22 -25.34 4.81
CA ALA A 346 10.78 -25.04 4.77
C ALA A 346 10.03 -26.14 3.97
N GLN A 347 9.85 -27.29 4.60
CA GLN A 347 9.11 -28.41 4.04
C GLN A 347 7.61 -28.27 4.28
N LYS A 348 6.79 -28.98 3.49
CA LYS A 348 5.31 -28.99 3.54
C LYS A 348 4.71 -27.59 3.33
N ILE A 349 5.25 -26.88 2.37
CA ILE A 349 4.72 -25.59 1.93
C ILE A 349 3.59 -25.82 0.91
N ASN A 350 2.54 -25.01 1.04
CA ASN A 350 1.48 -24.88 0.03
C ASN A 350 1.42 -23.42 -0.41
N ALA A 351 1.92 -23.12 -1.61
CA ALA A 351 1.98 -21.77 -2.15
C ALA A 351 1.24 -21.69 -3.49
N PHE A 352 0.25 -20.82 -3.54
CA PHE A 352 -0.53 -20.54 -4.75
C PHE A 352 -0.41 -19.07 -5.13
N GLN A 353 -0.07 -18.81 -6.42
CA GLN A 353 0.02 -17.46 -6.96
C GLN A 353 -0.75 -17.36 -8.26
N GLN A 354 -1.65 -16.38 -8.36
CA GLN A 354 -2.41 -16.11 -9.58
C GLN A 354 -2.49 -14.62 -9.88
N ASN A 355 -2.27 -14.27 -11.15
CA ASN A 355 -2.46 -12.92 -11.67
C ASN A 355 -3.29 -12.95 -12.95
N ASN A 356 -4.49 -12.39 -12.91
CA ASN A 356 -5.42 -12.37 -14.04
C ASN A 356 -5.66 -10.92 -14.48
N ASN A 357 -5.47 -10.64 -15.76
CA ASN A 357 -5.51 -9.28 -16.30
C ASN A 357 -6.48 -9.20 -17.48
N LEU A 358 -7.27 -8.14 -17.49
CA LEU A 358 -8.23 -7.79 -18.53
C LEU A 358 -7.81 -6.48 -19.19
N LEU A 359 -7.43 -6.55 -20.47
CA LEU A 359 -7.14 -5.37 -21.29
C LEU A 359 -8.43 -4.95 -21.99
N VAL A 360 -8.98 -3.81 -21.57
CA VAL A 360 -10.23 -3.24 -22.09
C VAL A 360 -9.94 -2.13 -23.10
N GLY A 361 -8.90 -1.33 -22.86
CA GLY A 361 -8.43 -0.27 -23.77
C GLY A 361 -7.50 -0.81 -24.85
N ASP A 362 -7.62 -0.30 -26.08
CA ASP A 362 -6.81 -0.72 -27.23
C ASP A 362 -5.31 -0.42 -27.07
N HIS A 363 -4.95 0.53 -26.22
CA HIS A 363 -3.57 0.94 -25.95
C HIS A 363 -3.11 0.58 -24.53
N SER A 364 -3.93 -0.16 -23.79
CA SER A 364 -3.55 -0.62 -22.46
C SER A 364 -2.55 -1.77 -22.52
N SER A 365 -1.72 -1.90 -21.50
CA SER A 365 -0.72 -2.95 -21.46
C SER A 365 -0.48 -3.46 -20.04
N VAL A 366 -0.02 -4.70 -19.91
CA VAL A 366 0.40 -5.27 -18.64
C VAL A 366 1.64 -6.14 -18.81
N ASN A 367 2.58 -6.02 -17.87
CA ASN A 367 3.73 -6.89 -17.75
C ASN A 367 3.58 -7.76 -16.50
N THR A 368 3.57 -9.08 -16.66
CA THR A 368 3.43 -10.00 -15.53
C THR A 368 4.61 -10.97 -15.47
N LYS A 369 5.21 -11.11 -14.28
CA LYS A 369 6.38 -11.92 -14.02
C LYS A 369 6.21 -12.70 -12.71
N PRO A 370 5.49 -13.82 -12.71
CA PRO A 370 5.48 -14.72 -11.56
C PRO A 370 6.79 -15.50 -11.47
N GLN A 371 7.35 -15.63 -10.25
CA GLN A 371 8.64 -16.26 -9.97
C GLN A 371 8.55 -17.21 -8.79
N LEU A 372 9.14 -18.41 -8.94
CA LEU A 372 9.25 -19.40 -7.86
C LEU A 372 10.74 -19.76 -7.71
N GLU A 373 11.28 -19.58 -6.50
CA GLU A 373 12.62 -20.02 -6.11
C GLU A 373 12.47 -21.04 -4.98
N ILE A 374 12.49 -22.32 -5.33
CA ILE A 374 12.16 -23.40 -4.41
C ILE A 374 13.39 -24.24 -4.15
N PHE A 375 13.81 -24.31 -2.89
CA PHE A 375 14.97 -25.09 -2.45
C PHE A 375 14.59 -26.30 -1.58
N ALA A 376 13.28 -26.53 -1.32
CA ALA A 376 12.74 -27.66 -0.58
C ALA A 376 12.11 -28.70 -1.52
N ASP A 377 12.02 -29.95 -1.07
CA ASP A 377 11.56 -31.07 -1.89
C ASP A 377 10.06 -31.40 -1.67
N ASP A 378 9.58 -31.35 -0.41
CA ASP A 378 8.18 -31.65 -0.06
C ASP A 378 7.33 -30.38 -0.04
N VAL A 379 6.96 -29.89 -1.24
CA VAL A 379 6.16 -28.66 -1.39
C VAL A 379 5.12 -28.80 -2.50
N LYS A 380 4.06 -28.00 -2.38
CA LYS A 380 3.04 -27.78 -3.42
C LYS A 380 3.05 -26.30 -3.79
N CYS A 381 3.75 -25.96 -4.86
CA CYS A 381 3.86 -24.58 -5.31
C CYS A 381 3.35 -24.47 -6.76
N SER A 382 2.48 -23.52 -6.99
CA SER A 382 1.96 -23.27 -8.34
C SER A 382 1.79 -21.76 -8.58
N HIS A 383 1.97 -21.38 -9.83
CA HIS A 383 1.66 -20.05 -10.29
C HIS A 383 0.88 -20.08 -11.61
N GLY A 384 0.10 -19.05 -11.86
CA GLY A 384 -0.61 -18.84 -13.11
C GLY A 384 -0.74 -17.36 -13.40
N CYS A 385 -0.71 -17.01 -14.68
CA CYS A 385 -1.07 -15.67 -15.11
C CYS A 385 -1.88 -15.73 -16.41
N THR A 386 -2.81 -14.78 -16.55
CA THR A 386 -3.59 -14.60 -17.77
C THR A 386 -3.60 -13.13 -18.17
N ILE A 387 -3.51 -12.89 -19.47
CA ILE A 387 -3.75 -11.59 -20.06
C ILE A 387 -4.77 -11.82 -21.16
N GLY A 388 -5.95 -11.23 -21.03
CA GLY A 388 -7.05 -11.48 -21.95
C GLY A 388 -7.87 -10.22 -22.22
N GLN A 389 -8.87 -10.42 -23.07
CA GLN A 389 -9.91 -9.45 -23.38
C GLN A 389 -11.25 -9.99 -22.89
N LEU A 390 -12.30 -9.15 -22.92
CA LEU A 390 -13.66 -9.58 -22.61
C LEU A 390 -14.10 -10.72 -23.55
N ASP A 391 -14.75 -11.73 -22.99
CA ASP A 391 -15.29 -12.85 -23.76
C ASP A 391 -16.34 -12.34 -24.76
N LYS A 392 -16.04 -12.50 -26.05
CA LYS A 392 -16.90 -12.07 -27.14
C LYS A 392 -18.23 -12.82 -27.16
N SER A 393 -18.25 -14.09 -26.74
CA SER A 393 -19.47 -14.91 -26.71
C SER A 393 -20.39 -14.44 -25.59
N ALA A 394 -19.85 -14.17 -24.41
CA ALA A 394 -20.59 -13.58 -23.29
C ALA A 394 -21.13 -12.18 -23.64
N LEU A 395 -20.31 -11.36 -24.29
CA LEU A 395 -20.72 -10.04 -24.75
C LEU A 395 -21.87 -10.13 -25.78
N PHE A 396 -21.72 -11.01 -26.75
CA PHE A 396 -22.77 -11.26 -27.76
C PHE A 396 -24.06 -11.74 -27.11
N TYR A 397 -24.01 -12.69 -26.18
CA TYR A 397 -25.17 -13.18 -25.45
C TYR A 397 -25.93 -12.06 -24.73
N LEU A 398 -25.23 -11.20 -23.98
CA LEU A 398 -25.86 -10.06 -23.31
C LEU A 398 -26.52 -9.09 -24.29
N LYS A 399 -25.89 -8.84 -25.44
CA LYS A 399 -26.46 -7.99 -26.52
C LYS A 399 -27.73 -8.60 -27.10
N THR A 400 -27.80 -9.92 -27.29
CA THR A 400 -29.02 -10.60 -27.76
C THR A 400 -30.18 -10.54 -26.77
N ARG A 401 -29.87 -10.27 -25.47
CA ARG A 401 -30.86 -10.01 -24.43
C ARG A 401 -31.30 -8.56 -24.33
N GLY A 402 -30.87 -7.70 -25.26
CA GLY A 402 -31.26 -6.29 -25.32
C GLY A 402 -30.37 -5.36 -24.46
N ILE A 403 -29.29 -5.85 -23.88
CA ILE A 403 -28.35 -5.01 -23.11
C ILE A 403 -27.43 -4.27 -24.08
N ALA A 404 -27.33 -2.94 -23.92
CA ALA A 404 -26.45 -2.13 -24.75
C ALA A 404 -24.99 -2.57 -24.60
N GLU A 405 -24.20 -2.46 -25.68
CA GLU A 405 -22.80 -2.96 -25.68
C GLU A 405 -21.95 -2.38 -24.55
N LYS A 406 -22.06 -1.08 -24.29
CA LYS A 406 -21.35 -0.40 -23.20
C LYS A 406 -21.71 -0.98 -21.84
N GLU A 407 -22.98 -1.22 -21.60
CA GLU A 407 -23.49 -1.79 -20.36
C GLU A 407 -23.06 -3.25 -20.21
N ALA A 408 -23.16 -4.04 -21.27
CA ALA A 408 -22.72 -5.45 -21.29
C ALA A 408 -21.21 -5.57 -20.98
N LYS A 409 -20.37 -4.72 -21.58
CA LYS A 409 -18.92 -4.64 -21.26
C LYS A 409 -18.72 -4.30 -19.78
N GLY A 410 -19.44 -3.32 -19.26
CA GLY A 410 -19.36 -2.91 -17.86
C GLY A 410 -19.75 -4.04 -16.91
N LEU A 411 -20.86 -4.77 -17.16
CA LEU A 411 -21.31 -5.89 -16.34
C LEU A 411 -20.28 -7.02 -16.29
N LEU A 412 -19.71 -7.41 -17.43
CA LEU A 412 -18.67 -8.45 -17.49
C LEU A 412 -17.40 -8.02 -16.76
N THR A 413 -17.00 -6.76 -16.91
CA THR A 413 -15.84 -6.19 -16.21
C THR A 413 -16.08 -6.14 -14.70
N TYR A 414 -17.29 -5.77 -14.28
CA TYR A 414 -17.66 -5.75 -12.86
C TYR A 414 -17.67 -7.16 -12.26
N ALA A 415 -18.21 -8.14 -12.96
CA ALA A 415 -18.22 -9.54 -12.52
C ALA A 415 -16.79 -10.07 -12.33
N PHE A 416 -15.87 -9.75 -13.24
CA PHE A 416 -14.45 -10.08 -13.12
C PHE A 416 -13.82 -9.47 -11.86
N ALA A 417 -14.11 -8.18 -11.58
CA ALA A 417 -13.59 -7.47 -10.42
C ALA A 417 -14.15 -7.99 -9.09
N ASN A 418 -15.45 -8.27 -9.04
CA ASN A 418 -16.17 -8.55 -7.79
C ASN A 418 -15.70 -9.82 -7.06
N ASN A 419 -15.18 -10.79 -7.77
CA ASN A 419 -14.70 -12.05 -7.17
C ASN A 419 -13.61 -11.85 -6.10
N VAL A 420 -12.71 -10.86 -6.27
CA VAL A 420 -11.66 -10.55 -5.27
C VAL A 420 -12.25 -10.08 -3.93
N LEU A 421 -13.45 -9.50 -3.96
CA LEU A 421 -14.12 -8.97 -2.77
C LEU A 421 -14.79 -10.03 -1.88
N GLU A 422 -14.91 -11.28 -2.35
CA GLU A 422 -15.59 -12.33 -1.58
C GLU A 422 -14.93 -12.57 -0.22
N ASN A 423 -13.62 -12.39 -0.14
CA ASN A 423 -12.83 -12.59 1.08
C ASN A 423 -12.67 -11.35 1.95
N VAL A 424 -13.25 -10.20 1.58
CA VAL A 424 -13.27 -9.00 2.42
C VAL A 424 -14.27 -9.26 3.55
N LYS A 425 -13.77 -9.38 4.78
CA LYS A 425 -14.57 -9.71 5.96
C LYS A 425 -15.43 -8.54 6.46
N MET A 426 -14.94 -7.32 6.25
CA MET A 426 -15.61 -6.09 6.69
C MET A 426 -16.68 -5.67 5.67
N GLN A 427 -17.96 -5.86 5.99
CA GLN A 427 -19.07 -5.60 5.06
C GLN A 427 -19.13 -4.13 4.59
N VAL A 428 -18.89 -3.17 5.50
CA VAL A 428 -18.89 -1.74 5.17
C VAL A 428 -17.80 -1.40 4.16
N LEU A 429 -16.60 -1.94 4.36
CA LEU A 429 -15.48 -1.79 3.42
C LEU A 429 -15.82 -2.44 2.06
N LYS A 430 -16.39 -3.64 2.08
CA LYS A 430 -16.81 -4.35 0.87
C LYS A 430 -17.79 -3.52 0.05
N THR A 431 -18.77 -2.91 0.71
CA THR A 431 -19.75 -2.01 0.07
C THR A 431 -19.07 -0.75 -0.48
N LYS A 432 -18.16 -0.12 0.27
CA LYS A 432 -17.39 1.05 -0.19
C LYS A 432 -16.59 0.71 -1.45
N ILE A 433 -15.86 -0.40 -1.46
CA ILE A 433 -15.04 -0.82 -2.61
C ILE A 433 -15.94 -1.15 -3.82
N LYS A 434 -17.07 -1.82 -3.64
CA LYS A 434 -18.05 -2.06 -4.72
C LYS A 434 -18.52 -0.77 -5.38
N LYS A 435 -18.84 0.27 -4.59
CA LYS A 435 -19.22 1.59 -5.11
C LYS A 435 -18.11 2.23 -5.94
N ILE A 436 -16.86 2.17 -5.45
CA ILE A 436 -15.69 2.69 -6.19
C ILE A 436 -15.53 1.93 -7.51
N ILE A 437 -15.59 0.60 -7.50
CA ILE A 437 -15.49 -0.25 -8.70
C ILE A 437 -16.58 0.10 -9.71
N ALA A 438 -17.86 0.13 -9.28
CA ALA A 438 -18.99 0.45 -10.14
C ALA A 438 -18.83 1.83 -10.81
N LYS A 439 -18.41 2.84 -10.03
CA LYS A 439 -18.12 4.19 -10.53
C LYS A 439 -16.99 4.21 -11.55
N LYS A 440 -15.89 3.51 -11.29
CA LYS A 440 -14.72 3.44 -12.20
C LYS A 440 -15.03 2.73 -13.52
N ILE A 441 -15.85 1.69 -13.47
CA ILE A 441 -16.25 0.94 -14.68
C ILE A 441 -17.41 1.64 -15.42
N GLY A 442 -18.09 2.59 -14.77
CA GLY A 442 -19.22 3.31 -15.34
C GLY A 442 -20.49 2.45 -15.45
N VAL A 443 -20.73 1.55 -14.49
CA VAL A 443 -21.90 0.69 -14.43
C VAL A 443 -22.86 1.20 -13.38
N ASN A 444 -24.15 1.33 -13.76
CA ASN A 444 -25.23 1.48 -12.80
C ASN A 444 -25.82 0.10 -12.52
N LEU A 445 -25.59 -0.42 -11.32
CA LEU A 445 -26.01 -1.78 -10.96
C LEU A 445 -27.51 -1.88 -10.61
N GLY A 446 -28.24 -0.76 -10.61
CA GLY A 446 -29.69 -0.73 -10.36
C GLY A 446 -30.11 -1.13 -8.93
N PHE A 447 -29.15 -1.38 -8.04
CA PHE A 447 -29.40 -1.63 -6.63
C PHE A 447 -28.72 -0.54 -5.80
N GLU A 448 -29.34 -0.09 -4.74
CA GLU A 448 -28.61 0.60 -3.66
C GLU A 448 -27.62 -0.40 -3.04
N LEU A 449 -26.33 -0.16 -3.25
CA LEU A 449 -25.25 -0.97 -2.68
C LEU A 449 -25.02 -0.62 -1.21
#